data_b80c99574f194504d0ebd13cf06224d2
#
_entry.id   b80c99574f194504d0ebd13cf06224d2
#
_cell.length_a   1.000
_cell.length_b   1.000
_cell.length_c   1.000
_cell.angle_alpha   90.00
_cell.angle_beta   90.00
_cell.angle_gamma   90.00
#
_symmetry.space_group_name_H-M   'P 1'
#
loop_
_entity.id
_entity.type
_entity.pdbx_description
1 polymer ?
#
loop_
_entity_poly.entity_id
_entity_poly.type
_entity_poly.pdbx_seq_one_letter_code
_entity_poly.pdbx_strand_id
1 'polypeptide(L)'
;MVEPPDVGELQPPERTLLGPGPSNVHPRVLRAMATPLVGYLDDYYVEVMDDVQDLLRYVFRTDNEYTFAVSGTGTAGMETAFSN
;
A
#
# COMPACT_ATOMS: atom_id res chain seq x y z
N MET A 1 -29.30 18.61 20.47
CA MET A 1 -28.67 17.32 20.18
C MET A 1 -28.73 17.06 18.69
N VAL A 2 -27.63 16.65 18.11
CA VAL A 2 -27.56 16.33 16.69
C VAL A 2 -27.79 14.85 16.50
N GLU A 3 -28.72 14.48 15.63
CA GLU A 3 -28.96 13.08 15.32
C GLU A 3 -28.03 12.62 14.21
N PRO A 4 -27.63 11.32 14.20
CA PRO A 4 -26.81 10.81 13.12
C PRO A 4 -27.57 10.82 11.80
N PRO A 5 -26.90 11.19 10.68
CA PRO A 5 -27.56 11.15 9.39
C PRO A 5 -27.79 9.71 8.93
N ASP A 6 -28.81 9.54 8.10
CA ASP A 6 -29.12 8.25 7.49
C ASP A 6 -28.33 8.14 6.17
N VAL A 7 -27.22 7.44 6.23
CA VAL A 7 -26.33 7.23 5.07
C VAL A 7 -26.21 5.73 4.78
N GLY A 8 -26.34 5.38 3.52
CA GLY A 8 -26.20 4.00 3.07
C GLY A 8 -24.75 3.58 2.88
N GLU A 9 -24.58 2.33 2.46
CA GLU A 9 -23.28 1.78 2.16
C GLU A 9 -22.69 2.40 0.90
N LEU A 10 -21.34 2.45 0.83
CA LEU A 10 -20.65 2.94 -0.34
C LEU A 10 -20.85 2.00 -1.52
N GLN A 11 -21.24 2.57 -2.65
CA GLN A 11 -21.40 1.84 -3.91
C GLN A 11 -20.80 2.67 -5.05
N PRO A 12 -19.46 2.90 -5.01
CA PRO A 12 -18.85 3.74 -6.03
C PRO A 12 -18.93 3.09 -7.42
N PRO A 13 -19.17 3.89 -8.45
CA PRO A 13 -19.17 3.35 -9.81
C PRO A 13 -17.75 3.01 -10.27
N GLU A 14 -17.65 2.08 -11.19
CA GLU A 14 -16.38 1.80 -11.86
C GLU A 14 -16.05 2.92 -12.84
N ARG A 15 -14.81 3.38 -12.81
CA ARG A 15 -14.31 4.43 -13.69
C ARG A 15 -12.93 4.05 -14.21
N THR A 16 -12.64 4.41 -15.46
CA THR A 16 -11.28 4.33 -15.98
C THR A 16 -10.60 5.66 -15.71
N LEU A 17 -9.55 5.64 -14.90
CA LEU A 17 -8.87 6.84 -14.44
C LEU A 17 -7.67 7.13 -15.34
N LEU A 18 -7.70 8.24 -16.04
CA LEU A 18 -6.68 8.61 -17.03
C LEU A 18 -5.93 9.90 -16.67
N GLY A 19 -6.18 10.43 -15.47
CA GLY A 19 -5.52 11.64 -15.02
C GLY A 19 -4.23 11.36 -14.22
N PRO A 20 -3.62 12.40 -13.67
CA PRO A 20 -2.37 12.27 -12.90
C PRO A 20 -2.57 11.62 -11.52
N GLY A 21 -3.80 11.38 -11.15
CA GLY A 21 -4.18 10.72 -9.90
C GLY A 21 -5.61 11.06 -9.55
N PRO A 22 -6.30 10.18 -8.81
CA PRO A 22 -5.87 8.84 -8.45
C PRO A 22 -5.80 7.88 -9.63
N SER A 23 -5.23 6.70 -9.44
CA SER A 23 -5.08 5.67 -10.46
C SER A 23 -5.93 4.45 -10.12
N ASN A 24 -6.31 3.70 -11.15
CA ASN A 24 -6.94 2.41 -10.95
C ASN A 24 -5.95 1.45 -10.29
N VAL A 25 -6.46 0.64 -9.37
CA VAL A 25 -5.67 -0.32 -8.61
C VAL A 25 -6.10 -1.72 -9.03
N HIS A 26 -5.12 -2.61 -9.21
CA HIS A 26 -5.40 -3.99 -9.60
C HIS A 26 -6.36 -4.64 -8.58
N PRO A 27 -7.37 -5.41 -9.03
CA PRO A 27 -8.33 -6.03 -8.11
C PRO A 27 -7.71 -6.90 -7.02
N ARG A 28 -6.59 -7.57 -7.29
CA ARG A 28 -5.90 -8.35 -6.26
C ARG A 28 -5.36 -7.48 -5.13
N VAL A 29 -4.89 -6.27 -5.46
CA VAL A 29 -4.41 -5.32 -4.44
C VAL A 29 -5.58 -4.84 -3.59
N LEU A 30 -6.71 -4.51 -4.22
CA LEU A 30 -7.90 -4.10 -3.46
C LEU A 30 -8.38 -5.20 -2.53
N ARG A 31 -8.36 -6.46 -2.98
CA ARG A 31 -8.72 -7.59 -2.12
C ARG A 31 -7.76 -7.76 -0.95
N ALA A 32 -6.46 -7.59 -1.20
CA ALA A 32 -5.46 -7.68 -0.14
C ALA A 32 -5.68 -6.61 0.93
N MET A 33 -6.07 -5.39 0.54
CA MET A 33 -6.36 -4.30 1.47
C MET A 33 -7.57 -4.55 2.35
N ALA A 34 -8.44 -5.49 1.97
CA ALA A 34 -9.64 -5.84 2.73
C ALA A 34 -9.45 -7.09 3.61
N THR A 35 -8.22 -7.62 3.71
CA THR A 35 -7.95 -8.78 4.56
C THR A 35 -7.83 -8.38 6.03
N PRO A 36 -7.94 -9.37 6.96
CA PRO A 36 -7.80 -9.08 8.39
C PRO A 36 -6.47 -8.42 8.73
N LEU A 37 -6.49 -7.56 9.73
CA LEU A 37 -5.29 -6.93 10.25
C LEU A 37 -4.53 -7.91 11.14
N VAL A 38 -3.20 -7.86 11.03
CA VAL A 38 -2.32 -8.63 11.92
C VAL A 38 -1.37 -7.68 12.62
N GLY A 39 -0.91 -8.06 13.81
CA GLY A 39 0.05 -7.25 14.55
C GLY A 39 1.44 -7.29 13.92
N TYR A 40 2.23 -6.26 14.15
CA TYR A 40 3.57 -6.16 13.58
C TYR A 40 4.57 -7.15 14.21
N LEU A 41 4.22 -7.77 15.32
CA LEU A 41 5.02 -8.84 15.95
C LEU A 41 4.51 -10.23 15.60
N ASP A 42 3.44 -10.34 14.83
CA ASP A 42 2.88 -11.60 14.38
C ASP A 42 3.83 -12.27 13.38
N ASP A 43 4.02 -13.57 13.52
CA ASP A 43 4.87 -14.34 12.60
C ASP A 43 4.41 -14.21 11.16
N TYR A 44 3.09 -14.15 10.95
CA TYR A 44 2.53 -13.96 9.61
C TYR A 44 2.99 -12.63 9.01
N TYR A 45 2.98 -11.55 9.80
CA TYR A 45 3.45 -10.25 9.34
C TYR A 45 4.93 -10.29 8.93
N VAL A 46 5.76 -10.98 9.73
CA VAL A 46 7.19 -11.12 9.42
C VAL A 46 7.39 -11.85 8.10
N GLU A 47 6.64 -12.93 7.86
CA GLU A 47 6.69 -13.65 6.59
C GLU A 47 6.30 -12.76 5.41
N VAL A 48 5.24 -11.96 5.56
CA VAL A 48 4.81 -11.02 4.51
C VAL A 48 5.91 -10.00 4.23
N MET A 49 6.56 -9.48 5.28
CA MET A 49 7.64 -8.51 5.10
C MET A 49 8.84 -9.10 4.40
N ASP A 50 9.20 -10.35 4.71
CA ASP A 50 10.26 -11.06 4.00
C ASP A 50 9.92 -11.23 2.52
N ASP A 51 8.68 -11.62 2.23
CA ASP A 51 8.21 -11.76 0.85
C ASP A 51 8.26 -10.42 0.11
N VAL A 52 7.86 -9.33 0.77
CA VAL A 52 7.91 -7.99 0.17
C VAL A 52 9.35 -7.61 -0.20
N GLN A 53 10.31 -7.88 0.69
CA GLN A 53 11.71 -7.59 0.42
C GLN A 53 12.22 -8.38 -0.79
N ASP A 54 11.89 -9.66 -0.86
CA ASP A 54 12.31 -10.50 -1.99
C ASP A 54 11.67 -10.05 -3.31
N LEU A 55 10.40 -9.68 -3.26
CA LEU A 55 9.70 -9.14 -4.44
C LEU A 55 10.29 -7.80 -4.88
N LEU A 56 10.67 -6.94 -3.94
CA LEU A 56 11.32 -5.68 -4.26
C LEU A 56 12.68 -5.90 -4.93
N ARG A 57 13.47 -6.85 -4.42
CA ARG A 57 14.73 -7.21 -5.07
C ARG A 57 14.51 -7.68 -6.50
N TYR A 58 13.49 -8.48 -6.72
CA TYR A 58 13.13 -8.94 -8.05
C TYR A 58 12.75 -7.78 -8.97
N VAL A 59 11.87 -6.89 -8.50
CA VAL A 59 11.40 -5.74 -9.29
C VAL A 59 12.53 -4.81 -9.66
N PHE A 60 13.41 -4.50 -8.69
CA PHE A 60 14.53 -3.58 -8.90
C PHE A 60 15.79 -4.26 -9.45
N ARG A 61 15.75 -5.59 -9.64
CA ARG A 61 16.87 -6.36 -10.17
C ARG A 61 18.15 -6.14 -9.36
N THR A 62 18.05 -6.29 -8.04
CA THR A 62 19.16 -6.06 -7.12
C THR A 62 19.34 -7.22 -6.16
N ASP A 63 20.59 -7.44 -5.78
CA ASP A 63 20.96 -8.40 -4.72
C ASP A 63 21.23 -7.69 -3.39
N ASN A 64 20.96 -6.39 -3.29
CA ASN A 64 21.21 -5.64 -2.07
C ASN A 64 20.44 -6.22 -0.89
N GLU A 65 21.15 -6.47 0.19
CA GLU A 65 20.54 -6.98 1.43
C GLU A 65 19.54 -5.97 1.99
N TYR A 66 19.92 -4.70 2.02
CA TYR A 66 19.07 -3.63 2.55
C TYR A 66 18.10 -3.14 1.49
N THR A 67 17.07 -3.94 1.27
CA THR A 67 15.99 -3.64 0.33
C THR A 67 14.68 -3.77 1.08
N PHE A 68 13.99 -2.65 1.32
CA PHE A 68 12.78 -2.64 2.13
C PHE A 68 11.91 -1.44 1.78
N ALA A 69 10.64 -1.53 2.17
CA ALA A 69 9.68 -0.46 1.99
C ALA A 69 9.67 0.45 3.22
N VAL A 70 9.58 1.76 2.99
CA VAL A 70 9.44 2.75 4.05
C VAL A 70 8.09 3.44 3.85
N SER A 71 7.28 3.46 4.90
CA SER A 71 6.00 4.15 4.88
C SER A 71 6.22 5.66 4.85
N GLY A 72 5.55 6.33 3.92
CA GLY A 72 5.66 7.78 3.80
C GLY A 72 4.94 8.30 2.57
N THR A 73 4.92 9.62 2.45
CA THR A 73 4.34 10.30 1.29
C THR A 73 5.33 10.36 0.14
N GLY A 74 4.85 10.79 -1.04
CA GLY A 74 5.74 11.07 -2.17
C GLY A 74 6.78 12.13 -1.84
N THR A 75 6.42 13.13 -1.05
CA THR A 75 7.34 14.17 -0.58
C THR A 75 8.46 13.57 0.28
N ALA A 76 8.10 12.63 1.18
CA ALA A 76 9.09 11.92 1.98
C ALA A 76 10.04 11.10 1.11
N GLY A 77 9.51 10.48 0.06
CA GLY A 77 10.33 9.75 -0.92
C GLY A 77 11.32 10.65 -1.65
N MET A 78 10.87 11.82 -2.08
CA MET A 78 11.73 12.82 -2.71
C MET A 78 12.83 13.28 -1.78
N GLU A 79 12.50 13.57 -0.53
CA GLU A 79 13.47 13.97 0.49
C GLU A 79 14.52 12.88 0.72
N THR A 80 14.07 11.62 0.79
CA THR A 80 14.99 10.49 0.94
C THR A 80 16.00 10.43 -0.21
N ALA A 81 15.54 10.62 -1.43
CA ALA A 81 16.41 10.62 -2.60
C ALA A 81 17.44 11.75 -2.57
N PHE A 82 17.04 12.94 -2.10
CA PHE A 82 17.93 14.09 -2.03
C PHE A 82 18.90 14.02 -0.86
N SER A 83 18.53 13.36 0.23
CA SER A 83 19.35 13.30 1.46
C SER A 83 20.40 12.19 1.43
N ASN A 84 20.31 11.27 0.49
CA ASN A 84 21.21 10.11 0.39
C ASN A 84 22.14 10.16 -0.84
#